data_1e4516e3ec6be4c5b99f0ee91e25463f
#
_entry.id   1e4516e3ec6be4c5b99f0ee91e25463f
#
_cell.length_a   1.000
_cell.length_b   1.000
_cell.length_c   1.000
_cell.angle_alpha   90.00
_cell.angle_beta   90.00
_cell.angle_gamma   90.00
#
_symmetry.space_group_name_H-M   'P 1'
#
loop_
_entity.id
_entity.type
_entity.pdbx_description
1 polymer ?
#
loop_
_entity_poly.entity_id
_entity_poly.type
_entity_poly.pdbx_seq_one_letter_code
_entity_poly.pdbx_strand_id
1 'polypeptide(L)'
;MTTVNNDYSAAQYPIDALATVQGLDVINTHDASTLDEAFRERVRRSSEKIAYTQFNQKTDAWDSYSWAEIALQVERWQVAFRESGLEKGDRVAICYGNSVEWIIFDQAALRLGLVVVPLYTADRADNLAYVIGNSGAKLVLFEDGGSWESVSDTDEDVSCVEHVLIFSGSAQRKVTLVDSWLPEHGKHFERGLACADDLASIVYTSGTTGRPKGVMLSHRNMLANAYSGMRSVPLKPSDRLLSFLPLSHTLERTVGYYAALISGSSVTFNRSIRKLSEDLLEVKPTVMISVPRIFERIHNQIYSGLAEKSSVQQWIFRTAIDIGWRRFEHQQGLQPWHPKLLFASIFDVLVAKK
;
A
#
# COMPACT_ATOMS: atom_id res chain seq x y z
N MET A 1 20.66 -30.11 -18.59
CA MET A 1 19.45 -30.13 -17.76
C MET A 1 19.92 -30.26 -16.33
N THR A 2 20.11 -29.14 -15.63
CA THR A 2 20.54 -29.08 -14.26
C THR A 2 19.28 -28.72 -13.47
N THR A 3 18.70 -29.69 -12.78
CA THR A 3 17.60 -29.50 -11.85
C THR A 3 18.09 -28.62 -10.70
N VAL A 4 17.59 -27.38 -10.66
CA VAL A 4 17.72 -26.51 -9.48
C VAL A 4 16.77 -27.09 -8.44
N ASN A 5 17.32 -27.77 -7.43
CA ASN A 5 16.60 -28.15 -6.24
C ASN A 5 16.11 -26.89 -5.54
N ASN A 6 14.81 -26.62 -5.60
CA ASN A 6 14.12 -25.59 -4.84
C ASN A 6 13.82 -26.10 -3.43
N ASP A 7 14.86 -26.36 -2.64
CA ASP A 7 14.75 -26.51 -1.18
C ASP A 7 14.74 -25.11 -0.53
N TYR A 8 13.76 -24.27 -0.90
CA TYR A 8 13.25 -23.26 0.02
C TYR A 8 12.26 -23.93 0.96
N SER A 9 12.76 -24.85 1.79
CA SER A 9 12.13 -25.07 3.06
C SER A 9 12.08 -23.70 3.73
N ALA A 10 10.87 -23.19 4.01
CA ALA A 10 10.67 -21.98 4.77
C ALA A 10 11.47 -22.14 6.07
N ALA A 11 12.71 -21.66 6.04
CA ALA A 11 13.56 -21.66 7.22
C ALA A 11 12.74 -20.94 8.27
N GLN A 12 12.34 -21.68 9.28
CA GLN A 12 11.68 -21.23 10.50
C GLN A 12 12.60 -20.20 11.16
N TYR A 13 12.54 -18.98 10.65
CA TYR A 13 13.03 -17.88 11.44
C TYR A 13 11.89 -17.53 12.39
N PRO A 14 12.05 -17.70 13.68
CA PRO A 14 10.99 -17.44 14.62
C PRO A 14 10.62 -15.98 14.55
N ILE A 15 9.39 -15.70 14.08
CA ILE A 15 8.76 -14.39 14.20
C ILE A 15 8.66 -14.00 15.68
N ASP A 16 8.65 -14.98 16.55
CA ASP A 16 8.75 -14.85 18.01
C ASP A 16 9.97 -14.03 18.46
N ALA A 17 11.06 -14.01 17.66
CA ALA A 17 12.21 -13.16 17.97
C ALA A 17 11.90 -11.65 17.81
N LEU A 18 10.96 -11.24 16.94
CA LEU A 18 10.54 -9.83 16.83
C LEU A 18 9.59 -9.42 17.95
N ALA A 19 8.75 -10.34 18.44
CA ALA A 19 7.86 -10.09 19.57
C ALA A 19 8.62 -9.81 20.88
N THR A 20 9.89 -10.21 20.98
CA THR A 20 10.75 -9.99 22.16
C THR A 20 11.51 -8.67 22.11
N VAL A 21 11.50 -7.94 20.97
CA VAL A 21 12.17 -6.64 20.87
C VAL A 21 11.33 -5.59 21.58
N GLN A 22 11.93 -4.94 22.58
CA GLN A 22 11.25 -3.91 23.38
C GLN A 22 10.72 -2.76 22.51
N GLY A 23 9.42 -2.47 22.62
CA GLY A 23 8.74 -1.40 21.87
C GLY A 23 8.15 -1.81 20.54
N LEU A 24 8.18 -3.09 20.17
CA LEU A 24 7.44 -3.65 19.04
C LEU A 24 6.09 -4.25 19.50
N ASP A 25 5.05 -4.00 18.73
CA ASP A 25 3.71 -4.63 18.90
C ASP A 25 3.37 -5.36 17.59
N VAL A 26 4.07 -6.45 17.33
CA VAL A 26 3.92 -7.21 16.09
C VAL A 26 2.86 -8.29 16.28
N ILE A 27 1.88 -8.33 15.36
CA ILE A 27 0.99 -9.49 15.22
C ILE A 27 1.79 -10.58 14.55
N ASN A 28 1.92 -11.74 15.19
CA ASN A 28 2.70 -12.87 14.69
C ASN A 28 1.81 -13.95 14.05
N THR A 29 2.42 -15.03 13.55
CA THR A 29 1.70 -16.12 12.88
C THR A 29 0.83 -16.98 13.80
N HIS A 30 1.00 -16.87 15.12
CA HIS A 30 0.13 -17.53 16.12
C HIS A 30 -1.10 -16.67 16.41
N ASP A 31 -0.98 -15.35 16.24
CA ASP A 31 -2.08 -14.40 16.46
C ASP A 31 -3.05 -14.36 15.28
N ALA A 32 -2.55 -14.56 14.05
CA ALA A 32 -3.35 -14.48 12.83
C ALA A 32 -2.78 -15.41 11.74
N SER A 33 -3.66 -16.13 11.07
CA SER A 33 -3.34 -17.01 9.94
C SER A 33 -3.78 -16.46 8.59
N THR A 34 -4.65 -15.44 8.61
CA THR A 34 -5.17 -14.75 7.43
C THR A 34 -5.00 -13.24 7.56
N LEU A 35 -5.10 -12.50 6.45
CA LEU A 35 -4.95 -11.04 6.43
C LEU A 35 -6.06 -10.33 7.20
N ASP A 36 -7.29 -10.84 7.15
CA ASP A 36 -8.40 -10.29 7.91
C ASP A 36 -8.29 -10.60 9.42
N GLU A 37 -7.76 -11.76 9.81
CA GLU A 37 -7.45 -12.05 11.21
C GLU A 37 -6.40 -11.09 11.75
N ALA A 38 -5.35 -10.79 10.96
CA ALA A 38 -4.35 -9.80 11.33
C ALA A 38 -4.97 -8.40 11.51
N PHE A 39 -5.89 -8.00 10.62
CA PHE A 39 -6.61 -6.74 10.75
C PHE A 39 -7.46 -6.68 12.04
N ARG A 40 -8.22 -7.72 12.32
CA ARG A 40 -9.06 -7.79 13.53
C ARG A 40 -8.22 -7.77 14.80
N GLU A 41 -7.13 -8.52 14.82
CA GLU A 41 -6.22 -8.52 15.95
C GLU A 41 -5.61 -7.12 16.16
N ARG A 42 -5.30 -6.40 15.07
CA ARG A 42 -4.85 -5.00 15.15
C ARG A 42 -5.93 -4.08 15.70
N VAL A 43 -7.15 -4.20 15.24
CA VAL A 43 -8.30 -3.45 15.79
C VAL A 43 -8.44 -3.72 17.30
N ARG A 44 -8.35 -4.99 17.70
CA ARG A 44 -8.44 -5.38 19.12
C ARG A 44 -7.34 -4.76 19.98
N ARG A 45 -6.08 -4.70 19.46
CA ARG A 45 -4.92 -4.15 20.20
C ARG A 45 -4.86 -2.63 20.23
N SER A 46 -5.41 -1.98 19.22
CA SER A 46 -5.13 -0.56 18.97
C SER A 46 -6.35 0.25 18.53
N SER A 47 -7.57 -0.11 18.97
CA SER A 47 -8.85 0.41 18.44
C SER A 47 -8.88 1.93 18.28
N GLU A 48 -8.43 2.68 19.30
CA GLU A 48 -8.46 4.13 19.36
C GLU A 48 -7.26 4.83 18.69
N LYS A 49 -6.23 4.05 18.27
CA LYS A 49 -5.07 4.63 17.61
C LYS A 49 -5.36 4.93 16.16
N ILE A 50 -4.73 5.99 15.63
CA ILE A 50 -4.82 6.33 14.22
C ILE A 50 -4.19 5.22 13.39
N ALA A 51 -4.98 4.70 12.44
CA ALA A 51 -4.58 3.72 11.45
C ALA A 51 -4.14 4.38 10.16
N TYR A 52 -5.01 5.25 9.62
CA TYR A 52 -4.83 5.87 8.32
C TYR A 52 -5.15 7.35 8.37
N THR A 53 -4.48 8.11 7.50
CA THR A 53 -4.73 9.54 7.29
C THR A 53 -4.79 9.81 5.79
N GLN A 54 -5.79 10.56 5.33
CA GLN A 54 -5.89 10.98 3.93
C GLN A 54 -6.33 12.43 3.82
N PHE A 55 -5.96 13.08 2.73
CA PHE A 55 -6.32 14.46 2.47
C PHE A 55 -7.75 14.54 1.92
N ASN A 56 -8.58 15.33 2.57
CA ASN A 56 -9.94 15.59 2.15
C ASN A 56 -9.97 16.88 1.31
N GLN A 57 -10.19 16.73 0.01
CA GLN A 57 -10.21 17.87 -0.93
C GLN A 57 -11.38 18.83 -0.67
N LYS A 58 -12.47 18.38 -0.03
CA LYS A 58 -13.63 19.23 0.23
C LYS A 58 -13.39 20.18 1.40
N THR A 59 -12.67 19.72 2.42
CA THR A 59 -12.36 20.49 3.64
C THR A 59 -10.97 21.11 3.61
N ASP A 60 -10.15 20.77 2.60
CA ASP A 60 -8.73 21.16 2.47
C ASP A 60 -7.92 20.82 3.72
N ALA A 61 -8.16 19.63 4.29
CA ALA A 61 -7.56 19.18 5.54
C ALA A 61 -7.22 17.66 5.52
N TRP A 62 -6.36 17.25 6.43
CA TRP A 62 -6.05 15.85 6.65
C TRP A 62 -7.05 15.22 7.61
N ASP A 63 -7.83 14.25 7.15
CA ASP A 63 -8.72 13.44 7.97
C ASP A 63 -7.95 12.20 8.46
N SER A 64 -8.04 11.93 9.76
CA SER A 64 -7.42 10.76 10.38
C SER A 64 -8.49 9.80 10.87
N TYR A 65 -8.24 8.50 10.68
CA TYR A 65 -9.16 7.43 11.01
C TYR A 65 -8.48 6.44 11.97
N SER A 66 -9.15 6.13 13.06
CA SER A 66 -8.74 5.09 14.00
C SER A 66 -8.98 3.69 13.43
N TRP A 67 -8.34 2.68 14.02
CA TRP A 67 -8.60 1.29 13.66
C TRP A 67 -10.07 0.90 13.86
N ALA A 68 -10.72 1.42 14.92
CA ALA A 68 -12.14 1.16 15.15
C ALA A 68 -13.04 1.78 14.08
N GLU A 69 -12.78 3.02 13.64
CA GLU A 69 -13.54 3.66 12.57
C GLU A 69 -13.42 2.92 11.25
N ILE A 70 -12.19 2.46 10.92
CA ILE A 70 -11.98 1.61 9.73
C ILE A 70 -12.78 0.30 9.85
N ALA A 71 -12.76 -0.35 11.02
CA ALA A 71 -13.49 -1.60 11.23
C ALA A 71 -14.98 -1.44 11.01
N LEU A 72 -15.59 -0.35 11.49
CA LEU A 72 -17.00 -0.04 11.25
C LEU A 72 -17.34 0.11 9.76
N GLN A 73 -16.46 0.76 8.99
CA GLN A 73 -16.67 0.86 7.54
C GLN A 73 -16.49 -0.49 6.84
N VAL A 74 -15.49 -1.29 7.24
CA VAL A 74 -15.29 -2.65 6.75
C VAL A 74 -16.54 -3.50 6.97
N GLU A 75 -17.18 -3.42 8.13
CA GLU A 75 -18.42 -4.14 8.44
C GLU A 75 -19.59 -3.73 7.52
N ARG A 76 -19.71 -2.47 7.17
CA ARG A 76 -20.72 -1.99 6.20
C ARG A 76 -20.50 -2.61 4.81
N TRP A 77 -19.25 -2.60 4.33
CA TRP A 77 -18.90 -3.18 3.04
C TRP A 77 -19.12 -4.70 3.01
N GLN A 78 -18.86 -5.40 4.11
CA GLN A 78 -19.12 -6.84 4.22
C GLN A 78 -20.60 -7.18 4.07
N VAL A 79 -21.48 -6.38 4.69
CA VAL A 79 -22.95 -6.55 4.52
C VAL A 79 -23.33 -6.36 3.06
N ALA A 80 -22.89 -5.28 2.43
CA ALA A 80 -23.22 -4.95 1.05
C ALA A 80 -22.69 -5.98 0.05
N PHE A 81 -21.47 -6.50 0.23
CA PHE A 81 -20.95 -7.60 -0.60
C PHE A 81 -21.83 -8.87 -0.50
N ARG A 82 -22.27 -9.22 0.69
CA ARG A 82 -23.15 -10.39 0.89
C ARG A 82 -24.54 -10.17 0.29
N GLU A 83 -25.09 -9.00 0.46
CA GLU A 83 -26.39 -8.64 -0.13
C GLU A 83 -26.35 -8.58 -1.66
N SER A 84 -25.17 -8.35 -2.24
CA SER A 84 -24.93 -8.46 -3.69
C SER A 84 -24.77 -9.90 -4.19
N GLY A 85 -24.94 -10.92 -3.33
CA GLY A 85 -24.87 -12.33 -3.71
C GLY A 85 -23.45 -12.86 -3.94
N LEU A 86 -22.41 -12.14 -3.51
CA LEU A 86 -21.03 -12.59 -3.63
C LEU A 86 -20.73 -13.72 -2.62
N GLU A 87 -20.07 -14.76 -3.10
CA GLU A 87 -19.73 -15.95 -2.35
C GLU A 87 -18.22 -16.12 -2.22
N LYS A 88 -17.76 -16.89 -1.21
CA LYS A 88 -16.35 -17.24 -1.04
C LYS A 88 -15.73 -17.74 -2.36
N GLY A 89 -14.58 -17.17 -2.73
CA GLY A 89 -13.85 -17.47 -3.95
C GLY A 89 -14.25 -16.59 -5.15
N ASP A 90 -15.33 -15.80 -5.05
CA ASP A 90 -15.64 -14.81 -6.09
C ASP A 90 -14.56 -13.72 -6.14
N ARG A 91 -14.28 -13.26 -7.35
CA ARG A 91 -13.28 -12.21 -7.59
C ARG A 91 -13.96 -10.86 -7.60
N VAL A 92 -13.36 -9.92 -6.88
CA VAL A 92 -13.78 -8.52 -6.85
C VAL A 92 -12.59 -7.64 -7.24
N ALA A 93 -12.77 -6.78 -8.24
CA ALA A 93 -11.71 -5.94 -8.75
C ALA A 93 -11.80 -4.52 -8.20
N ILE A 94 -10.65 -3.88 -7.99
CA ILE A 94 -10.56 -2.50 -7.53
C ILE A 94 -9.60 -1.71 -8.41
N CYS A 95 -10.14 -0.67 -9.08
CA CYS A 95 -9.40 0.32 -9.86
C CYS A 95 -9.53 1.69 -9.18
N TYR A 96 -8.78 1.90 -8.11
CA TYR A 96 -8.88 3.09 -7.28
C TYR A 96 -7.49 3.51 -6.75
N GLY A 97 -7.32 4.81 -6.53
CA GLY A 97 -6.08 5.34 -5.95
C GLY A 97 -5.86 4.92 -4.50
N ASN A 98 -4.63 5.11 -4.01
CA ASN A 98 -4.32 4.84 -2.60
C ASN A 98 -5.21 5.69 -1.69
N SER A 99 -5.96 5.04 -0.83
CA SER A 99 -6.96 5.70 0.02
C SER A 99 -7.43 4.78 1.14
N VAL A 100 -8.18 5.34 2.05
CA VAL A 100 -8.88 4.59 3.11
C VAL A 100 -9.93 3.66 2.50
N GLU A 101 -10.61 4.08 1.45
CA GLU A 101 -11.62 3.30 0.73
C GLU A 101 -11.01 2.03 0.12
N TRP A 102 -9.78 2.11 -0.40
CA TRP A 102 -9.05 0.96 -0.91
C TRP A 102 -8.82 -0.09 0.18
N ILE A 103 -8.39 0.35 1.37
CA ILE A 103 -8.16 -0.52 2.53
C ILE A 103 -9.46 -1.17 3.01
N ILE A 104 -10.53 -0.39 3.09
CA ILE A 104 -11.85 -0.87 3.53
C ILE A 104 -12.37 -1.94 2.58
N PHE A 105 -12.30 -1.69 1.27
CA PHE A 105 -12.68 -2.67 0.23
C PHE A 105 -11.90 -3.98 0.39
N ASP A 106 -10.58 -3.89 0.50
CA ASP A 106 -9.69 -5.05 0.61
C ASP A 106 -10.01 -5.89 1.86
N GLN A 107 -10.10 -5.26 3.04
CA GLN A 107 -10.37 -5.98 4.29
C GLN A 107 -11.79 -6.57 4.32
N ALA A 108 -12.76 -5.89 3.76
CA ALA A 108 -14.12 -6.40 3.68
C ALA A 108 -14.20 -7.64 2.76
N ALA A 109 -13.55 -7.58 1.60
CA ALA A 109 -13.50 -8.69 0.66
C ALA A 109 -12.76 -9.90 1.26
N LEU A 110 -11.57 -9.69 1.83
CA LEU A 110 -10.73 -10.75 2.41
C LEU A 110 -11.46 -11.51 3.52
N ARG A 111 -12.24 -10.80 4.37
CA ARG A 111 -12.99 -11.43 5.44
C ARG A 111 -14.08 -12.38 4.95
N LEU A 112 -14.68 -12.06 3.84
CA LEU A 112 -15.71 -12.91 3.21
C LEU A 112 -15.09 -14.02 2.33
N GLY A 113 -13.77 -14.12 2.28
CA GLY A 113 -13.05 -15.06 1.43
C GLY A 113 -13.18 -14.75 -0.05
N LEU A 114 -13.49 -13.49 -0.40
CA LEU A 114 -13.45 -13.00 -1.77
C LEU A 114 -11.99 -12.80 -2.21
N VAL A 115 -11.75 -12.89 -3.50
CA VAL A 115 -10.42 -12.75 -4.08
C VAL A 115 -10.27 -11.36 -4.68
N VAL A 116 -9.36 -10.55 -4.14
CA VAL A 116 -9.15 -9.17 -4.58
C VAL A 116 -8.26 -9.13 -5.82
N VAL A 117 -8.74 -8.46 -6.87
CA VAL A 117 -8.00 -8.21 -8.12
C VAL A 117 -7.67 -6.72 -8.21
N PRO A 118 -6.47 -6.29 -7.77
CA PRO A 118 -6.08 -4.89 -7.86
C PRO A 118 -5.74 -4.51 -9.29
N LEU A 119 -6.30 -3.40 -9.76
CA LEU A 119 -6.09 -2.83 -11.09
C LEU A 119 -5.26 -1.55 -10.99
N TYR A 120 -4.47 -1.27 -12.02
CA TYR A 120 -3.71 -0.01 -12.10
C TYR A 120 -4.58 1.10 -12.66
N THR A 121 -4.75 2.18 -11.91
CA THR A 121 -5.59 3.32 -12.33
C THR A 121 -5.08 4.05 -13.58
N ALA A 122 -3.80 3.91 -13.90
CA ALA A 122 -3.17 4.50 -15.08
C ALA A 122 -3.05 3.53 -16.27
N ASP A 123 -3.65 2.32 -16.17
CA ASP A 123 -3.60 1.35 -17.26
C ASP A 123 -4.65 1.69 -18.33
N ARG A 124 -4.44 1.13 -19.52
CA ARG A 124 -5.35 1.33 -20.66
C ARG A 124 -6.63 0.51 -20.47
N ALA A 125 -7.72 1.00 -21.02
CA ALA A 125 -9.04 0.37 -20.90
C ALA A 125 -9.05 -1.08 -21.42
N ASP A 126 -8.37 -1.38 -22.52
CA ASP A 126 -8.24 -2.74 -23.07
C ASP A 126 -7.50 -3.71 -22.11
N ASN A 127 -6.45 -3.24 -21.43
CA ASN A 127 -5.76 -4.03 -20.43
C ASN A 127 -6.64 -4.26 -19.19
N LEU A 128 -7.34 -3.21 -18.72
CA LEU A 128 -8.26 -3.34 -17.59
C LEU A 128 -9.37 -4.33 -17.90
N ALA A 129 -10.00 -4.21 -19.08
CA ALA A 129 -11.06 -5.12 -19.55
C ALA A 129 -10.56 -6.57 -19.63
N TYR A 130 -9.36 -6.77 -20.20
CA TYR A 130 -8.74 -8.09 -20.25
C TYR A 130 -8.53 -8.68 -18.84
N VAL A 131 -8.00 -7.90 -17.90
CA VAL A 131 -7.76 -8.36 -16.52
C VAL A 131 -9.08 -8.71 -15.83
N ILE A 132 -10.11 -7.89 -15.98
CA ILE A 132 -11.45 -8.11 -15.42
C ILE A 132 -12.06 -9.41 -15.98
N GLY A 133 -12.08 -9.55 -17.30
CA GLY A 133 -12.61 -10.73 -17.97
C GLY A 133 -11.83 -12.00 -17.65
N ASN A 134 -10.49 -11.94 -17.74
CA ASN A 134 -9.61 -13.10 -17.48
C ASN A 134 -9.66 -13.57 -16.01
N SER A 135 -9.78 -12.66 -15.05
CA SER A 135 -9.97 -13.00 -13.65
C SER A 135 -11.39 -13.51 -13.35
N GLY A 136 -12.36 -13.18 -14.20
CA GLY A 136 -13.77 -13.44 -13.97
C GLY A 136 -14.31 -12.63 -12.79
N ALA A 137 -13.93 -11.37 -12.66
CA ALA A 137 -14.37 -10.51 -11.58
C ALA A 137 -15.88 -10.22 -11.70
N LYS A 138 -16.65 -10.54 -10.65
CA LYS A 138 -18.09 -10.31 -10.60
C LYS A 138 -18.44 -8.87 -10.20
N LEU A 139 -17.60 -8.24 -9.42
CA LEU A 139 -17.77 -6.85 -8.98
C LEU A 139 -16.51 -6.06 -9.29
N VAL A 140 -16.70 -4.83 -9.78
CA VAL A 140 -15.59 -3.90 -10.03
C VAL A 140 -15.89 -2.56 -9.37
N LEU A 141 -14.89 -2.01 -8.64
CA LEU A 141 -14.93 -0.67 -8.06
C LEU A 141 -14.08 0.27 -8.90
N PHE A 142 -14.65 1.40 -9.35
CA PHE A 142 -13.97 2.50 -10.01
C PHE A 142 -14.13 3.81 -9.23
N GLU A 143 -13.35 4.82 -9.57
CA GLU A 143 -13.50 6.17 -9.05
C GLU A 143 -14.74 6.85 -9.62
N ASP A 144 -14.94 6.71 -10.92
CA ASP A 144 -16.05 7.32 -11.67
C ASP A 144 -16.62 6.40 -12.77
N GLY A 145 -17.78 6.79 -13.28
CA GLY A 145 -18.49 6.04 -14.31
C GLY A 145 -17.81 6.02 -15.68
N GLY A 146 -17.03 7.04 -16.02
CA GLY A 146 -16.31 7.14 -17.30
C GLY A 146 -15.23 6.06 -17.45
N SER A 147 -14.63 5.64 -16.34
CA SER A 147 -13.69 4.52 -16.31
C SER A 147 -14.37 3.20 -16.73
N TRP A 148 -15.57 2.94 -16.25
CA TRP A 148 -16.32 1.76 -16.66
C TRP A 148 -16.80 1.83 -18.11
N GLU A 149 -17.29 2.99 -18.55
CA GLU A 149 -17.68 3.20 -19.95
C GLU A 149 -16.53 2.86 -20.89
N SER A 150 -15.34 3.39 -20.61
CA SER A 150 -14.14 3.10 -21.40
C SER A 150 -13.77 1.62 -21.43
N VAL A 151 -13.95 0.88 -20.33
CA VAL A 151 -13.68 -0.56 -20.23
C VAL A 151 -14.73 -1.36 -20.99
N SER A 152 -16.02 -1.01 -20.84
CA SER A 152 -17.14 -1.73 -21.48
C SER A 152 -17.21 -1.53 -22.98
N ASP A 153 -16.63 -0.46 -23.51
CA ASP A 153 -16.57 -0.14 -24.95
C ASP A 153 -15.43 -0.88 -25.69
N THR A 154 -14.63 -1.67 -24.97
CA THR A 154 -13.56 -2.49 -25.58
C THR A 154 -14.11 -3.77 -26.21
N ASP A 155 -13.29 -4.42 -27.05
CA ASP A 155 -13.62 -5.73 -27.65
C ASP A 155 -13.41 -6.91 -26.67
N GLU A 156 -12.94 -6.67 -25.43
CA GLU A 156 -12.71 -7.69 -24.42
C GLU A 156 -14.02 -8.10 -23.73
N ASP A 157 -14.16 -9.39 -23.42
CA ASP A 157 -15.35 -9.90 -22.75
C ASP A 157 -15.33 -9.60 -21.25
N VAL A 158 -16.20 -8.69 -20.83
CA VAL A 158 -16.42 -8.33 -19.42
C VAL A 158 -17.84 -8.75 -18.95
N SER A 159 -18.46 -9.71 -19.60
CA SER A 159 -19.82 -10.18 -19.28
C SER A 159 -19.94 -10.79 -17.88
N CYS A 160 -18.80 -11.27 -17.31
CA CYS A 160 -18.72 -11.77 -15.95
C CYS A 160 -19.04 -10.72 -14.87
N VAL A 161 -18.98 -9.42 -15.20
CA VAL A 161 -19.25 -8.33 -14.25
C VAL A 161 -20.76 -8.23 -14.00
N GLU A 162 -21.16 -8.46 -12.77
CA GLU A 162 -22.54 -8.36 -12.30
C GLU A 162 -22.82 -6.97 -11.69
N HIS A 163 -21.81 -6.40 -10.98
CA HIS A 163 -21.90 -5.13 -10.27
C HIS A 163 -20.73 -4.21 -10.59
N VAL A 164 -21.03 -2.96 -10.86
CA VAL A 164 -20.03 -1.88 -11.00
C VAL A 164 -20.32 -0.82 -9.94
N LEU A 165 -19.35 -0.56 -9.08
CA LEU A 165 -19.44 0.46 -8.05
C LEU A 165 -18.60 1.67 -8.43
N ILE A 166 -19.10 2.86 -8.15
CA ILE A 166 -18.42 4.15 -8.39
C ILE A 166 -18.62 5.09 -7.21
N PHE A 167 -17.64 5.95 -6.95
CA PHE A 167 -17.78 7.00 -5.94
C PHE A 167 -18.39 8.28 -6.48
N SER A 168 -18.24 8.55 -7.79
CA SER A 168 -18.78 9.75 -8.42
C SER A 168 -19.32 9.48 -9.81
N GLY A 169 -20.31 10.28 -10.26
CA GLY A 169 -20.94 10.14 -11.56
C GLY A 169 -22.41 9.75 -11.48
N SER A 170 -22.96 9.26 -12.57
CA SER A 170 -24.37 8.89 -12.67
C SER A 170 -24.56 7.37 -12.60
N ALA A 171 -25.48 6.93 -11.77
CA ALA A 171 -25.91 5.54 -11.74
C ALA A 171 -26.57 5.16 -13.07
N GLN A 172 -26.19 4.00 -13.62
CA GLN A 172 -26.73 3.44 -14.87
C GLN A 172 -26.96 1.93 -14.68
N ARG A 173 -27.39 1.26 -15.74
CA ARG A 173 -27.53 -0.21 -15.68
C ARG A 173 -26.21 -0.86 -15.24
N LYS A 174 -26.24 -1.68 -14.20
CA LYS A 174 -25.11 -2.32 -13.50
C LYS A 174 -24.19 -1.36 -12.74
N VAL A 175 -24.31 -0.04 -12.89
CA VAL A 175 -23.45 0.97 -12.22
C VAL A 175 -24.22 1.56 -11.05
N THR A 176 -23.66 1.46 -9.85
CA THR A 176 -24.27 1.92 -8.61
C THR A 176 -23.30 2.82 -7.86
N LEU A 177 -23.80 3.92 -7.30
CA LEU A 177 -23.01 4.76 -6.40
C LEU A 177 -22.75 4.04 -5.07
N VAL A 178 -21.51 4.05 -4.60
CA VAL A 178 -21.10 3.44 -3.33
C VAL A 178 -22.00 3.92 -2.19
N ASP A 179 -22.28 5.22 -2.11
CA ASP A 179 -23.11 5.80 -1.04
C ASP A 179 -24.54 5.22 -1.00
N SER A 180 -25.10 4.87 -2.15
CA SER A 180 -26.43 4.27 -2.23
C SER A 180 -26.41 2.74 -2.09
N TRP A 181 -25.26 2.12 -2.29
CA TRP A 181 -25.08 0.67 -2.19
C TRP A 181 -24.74 0.22 -0.76
N LEU A 182 -24.05 1.06 0.00
CA LEU A 182 -23.67 0.77 1.39
C LEU A 182 -24.88 0.90 2.32
N PRO A 183 -25.12 -0.07 3.23
CA PRO A 183 -26.12 0.06 4.29
C PRO A 183 -25.68 1.14 5.29
N GLU A 184 -26.64 1.70 6.01
CA GLU A 184 -26.40 2.70 7.06
C GLU A 184 -25.48 2.13 8.17
N HIS A 185 -25.72 0.86 8.55
CA HIS A 185 -24.96 0.17 9.59
C HIS A 185 -24.33 -1.11 9.10
N GLY A 186 -23.12 -1.39 9.58
CA GLY A 186 -22.46 -2.67 9.41
C GLY A 186 -23.02 -3.75 10.34
N LYS A 187 -22.60 -4.97 10.09
CA LYS A 187 -22.85 -6.12 10.97
C LYS A 187 -21.53 -6.81 11.29
N HIS A 188 -21.29 -7.01 12.57
CA HIS A 188 -20.13 -7.77 12.99
C HIS A 188 -20.28 -9.25 12.59
N PHE A 189 -19.29 -9.79 11.89
CA PHE A 189 -19.19 -11.22 11.57
C PHE A 189 -18.14 -11.84 12.49
N GLU A 190 -18.54 -12.79 13.33
CA GLU A 190 -17.65 -13.41 14.33
C GLU A 190 -16.46 -14.13 13.70
N ARG A 191 -16.66 -14.81 12.57
CA ARG A 191 -15.62 -15.54 11.85
C ARG A 191 -15.45 -15.06 10.42
N GLY A 192 -14.18 -14.97 9.97
CA GLY A 192 -13.84 -14.89 8.57
C GLY A 192 -14.15 -16.22 7.86
N LEU A 193 -14.39 -16.16 6.56
CA LEU A 193 -14.67 -17.35 5.75
C LEU A 193 -13.40 -17.95 5.11
N ALA A 194 -12.29 -17.21 5.13
CA ALA A 194 -11.03 -17.62 4.53
C ALA A 194 -10.16 -18.46 5.47
N CYS A 195 -9.36 -19.34 4.88
CA CYS A 195 -8.27 -20.06 5.51
C CYS A 195 -6.92 -19.56 4.96
N ALA A 196 -5.82 -19.88 5.65
CA ALA A 196 -4.48 -19.39 5.28
C ALA A 196 -4.08 -19.71 3.83
N ASP A 197 -4.46 -20.88 3.33
CA ASP A 197 -4.11 -21.34 1.98
C ASP A 197 -5.13 -20.96 0.90
N ASP A 198 -6.25 -20.35 1.30
CA ASP A 198 -7.21 -19.81 0.34
C ASP A 198 -6.59 -18.64 -0.43
N LEU A 199 -7.05 -18.50 -1.68
CA LEU A 199 -6.64 -17.40 -2.55
C LEU A 199 -7.14 -16.07 -2.00
N ALA A 200 -6.23 -15.13 -1.76
CA ALA A 200 -6.54 -13.80 -1.25
C ALA A 200 -6.55 -12.75 -2.37
N SER A 201 -5.67 -12.91 -3.36
CA SER A 201 -5.54 -11.93 -4.43
C SER A 201 -4.98 -12.54 -5.71
N ILE A 202 -5.38 -11.97 -6.86
CA ILE A 202 -4.74 -12.21 -8.16
C ILE A 202 -4.12 -10.90 -8.63
N VAL A 203 -2.80 -10.83 -8.65
CA VAL A 203 -2.07 -9.63 -9.06
C VAL A 203 -1.54 -9.81 -10.48
N TYR A 204 -1.98 -8.96 -11.40
CA TYR A 204 -1.53 -9.03 -12.79
C TYR A 204 -0.21 -8.30 -12.98
N THR A 205 0.71 -8.96 -13.68
CA THR A 205 2.03 -8.41 -14.02
C THR A 205 2.21 -8.39 -15.52
N SER A 206 2.92 -7.36 -16.04
CA SER A 206 3.31 -7.30 -17.45
C SER A 206 4.24 -8.47 -17.77
N GLY A 207 3.72 -9.46 -18.46
CA GLY A 207 4.55 -10.59 -18.96
C GLY A 207 5.51 -10.13 -20.05
N THR A 208 6.65 -10.79 -20.14
CA THR A 208 7.65 -10.54 -21.22
C THR A 208 7.14 -10.93 -22.61
N THR A 209 6.00 -11.58 -22.73
CA THR A 209 5.51 -12.25 -23.94
C THR A 209 4.13 -11.78 -24.41
N GLY A 210 3.60 -10.62 -23.96
CA GLY A 210 2.31 -10.11 -24.41
C GLY A 210 1.35 -9.74 -23.29
N ARG A 211 0.16 -10.37 -23.22
CA ARG A 211 -0.88 -10.02 -22.26
C ARG A 211 -0.47 -10.26 -20.79
N PRO A 212 -0.95 -9.45 -19.84
CA PRO A 212 -0.67 -9.59 -18.41
C PRO A 212 -1.00 -11.00 -17.90
N LYS A 213 -0.22 -11.48 -16.93
CA LYS A 213 -0.43 -12.78 -16.26
C LYS A 213 -0.86 -12.56 -14.81
N GLY A 214 -1.93 -13.23 -14.39
CA GLY A 214 -2.43 -13.19 -13.03
C GLY A 214 -1.63 -14.09 -12.09
N VAL A 215 -0.91 -13.49 -11.15
CA VAL A 215 -0.20 -14.20 -10.08
C VAL A 215 -1.16 -14.43 -8.93
N MET A 216 -1.42 -15.70 -8.63
CA MET A 216 -2.32 -16.13 -7.56
C MET A 216 -1.59 -16.14 -6.22
N LEU A 217 -2.09 -15.38 -5.26
CA LEU A 217 -1.49 -15.22 -3.92
C LEU A 217 -2.48 -15.62 -2.83
N SER A 218 -2.08 -16.59 -1.98
CA SER A 218 -2.86 -16.94 -0.80
C SER A 218 -2.64 -15.96 0.35
N HIS A 219 -3.51 -16.01 1.37
CA HIS A 219 -3.30 -15.25 2.61
C HIS A 219 -1.93 -15.55 3.22
N ARG A 220 -1.54 -16.84 3.25
CA ARG A 220 -0.22 -17.28 3.75
C ARG A 220 0.93 -16.64 2.99
N ASN A 221 0.87 -16.60 1.65
CA ASN A 221 1.94 -15.99 0.84
C ASN A 221 2.13 -14.51 1.17
N MET A 222 1.03 -13.77 1.28
CA MET A 222 1.06 -12.33 1.53
C MET A 222 1.53 -12.00 2.95
N LEU A 223 1.03 -12.73 3.96
CA LEU A 223 1.49 -12.58 5.34
C LEU A 223 2.96 -12.95 5.51
N ALA A 224 3.43 -14.06 4.92
CA ALA A 224 4.83 -14.46 4.98
C ALA A 224 5.78 -13.39 4.43
N ASN A 225 5.38 -12.72 3.34
CA ASN A 225 6.14 -11.60 2.78
C ASN A 225 6.13 -10.37 3.70
N ALA A 226 4.98 -10.02 4.27
CA ALA A 226 4.88 -8.90 5.22
C ALA A 226 5.76 -9.14 6.44
N TYR A 227 5.74 -10.34 6.98
CA TYR A 227 6.61 -10.76 8.09
C TYR A 227 8.10 -10.71 7.72
N SER A 228 8.47 -11.14 6.51
CA SER A 228 9.85 -11.04 6.03
C SER A 228 10.31 -9.60 5.92
N GLY A 229 9.44 -8.70 5.43
CA GLY A 229 9.69 -7.26 5.41
C GLY A 229 9.93 -6.70 6.81
N MET A 230 9.07 -7.04 7.77
CA MET A 230 9.19 -6.63 9.17
C MET A 230 10.50 -7.10 9.84
N ARG A 231 11.03 -8.26 9.43
CA ARG A 231 12.31 -8.76 9.95
C ARG A 231 13.50 -8.00 9.40
N SER A 232 13.39 -7.53 8.16
CA SER A 232 14.45 -6.74 7.52
C SER A 232 14.43 -5.28 7.99
N VAL A 233 13.24 -4.71 8.16
CA VAL A 233 13.00 -3.33 8.59
C VAL A 233 11.87 -3.35 9.63
N PRO A 234 12.19 -3.50 10.92
CA PRO A 234 11.18 -3.55 11.99
C PRO A 234 10.47 -2.20 12.11
N LEU A 235 9.17 -2.18 11.84
CA LEU A 235 8.31 -1.03 12.06
C LEU A 235 7.80 -1.02 13.51
N LYS A 236 7.65 0.17 14.07
CA LYS A 236 7.14 0.39 15.44
C LYS A 236 5.75 1.00 15.39
N PRO A 237 4.91 0.82 16.41
CA PRO A 237 3.61 1.48 16.50
C PRO A 237 3.67 3.01 16.45
N SER A 238 4.83 3.61 16.74
CA SER A 238 5.08 5.04 16.64
C SER A 238 5.46 5.51 15.24
N ASP A 239 5.72 4.58 14.32
CA ASP A 239 6.10 4.94 12.96
C ASP A 239 4.91 5.45 12.16
N ARG A 240 5.21 6.40 11.28
CA ARG A 240 4.28 6.99 10.31
C ARG A 240 4.83 6.78 8.92
N LEU A 241 4.08 6.05 8.11
CA LEU A 241 4.43 5.79 6.72
C LEU A 241 3.75 6.83 5.82
N LEU A 242 4.44 7.23 4.74
CA LEU A 242 3.83 7.97 3.64
C LEU A 242 3.71 7.03 2.44
N SER A 243 2.47 6.65 2.12
CA SER A 243 2.12 5.75 1.02
C SER A 243 1.90 6.56 -0.26
N PHE A 244 2.73 6.32 -1.28
CA PHE A 244 2.64 6.99 -2.59
C PHE A 244 2.86 6.04 -3.78
N LEU A 245 3.44 4.87 -3.56
CA LEU A 245 3.48 3.83 -4.59
C LEU A 245 2.09 3.19 -4.70
N PRO A 246 1.66 2.71 -5.88
CA PRO A 246 0.33 2.14 -6.03
C PRO A 246 0.10 0.92 -5.14
N LEU A 247 -1.01 0.88 -4.40
CA LEU A 247 -1.46 -0.30 -3.62
C LEU A 247 -1.81 -1.50 -4.52
N SER A 248 -2.06 -1.26 -5.80
CA SER A 248 -2.17 -2.32 -6.80
C SER A 248 -0.86 -3.07 -7.05
N HIS A 249 0.28 -2.50 -6.65
CA HIS A 249 1.59 -3.14 -6.74
C HIS A 249 1.94 -3.89 -5.44
N THR A 250 2.45 -5.12 -5.57
CA THR A 250 2.76 -6.00 -4.44
C THR A 250 3.70 -5.40 -3.41
N LEU A 251 4.70 -4.59 -3.81
CA LEU A 251 5.66 -3.97 -2.89
C LEU A 251 4.95 -3.03 -1.89
N GLU A 252 4.16 -2.08 -2.38
CA GLU A 252 3.44 -1.14 -1.52
C GLU A 252 2.41 -1.88 -0.67
N ARG A 253 1.66 -2.79 -1.28
CA ARG A 253 0.64 -3.58 -0.57
C ARG A 253 1.25 -4.43 0.54
N THR A 254 2.44 -5.01 0.35
CA THR A 254 3.11 -5.84 1.36
C THR A 254 3.73 -5.00 2.47
N VAL A 255 4.55 -4.00 2.13
CA VAL A 255 5.36 -3.26 3.12
C VAL A 255 4.66 -1.98 3.56
N GLY A 256 4.03 -1.23 2.66
CA GLY A 256 3.33 0.01 2.97
C GLY A 256 1.98 -0.19 3.66
N TYR A 257 1.36 -1.34 3.45
CA TYR A 257 0.05 -1.63 4.01
C TYR A 257 0.07 -2.79 5.02
N TYR A 258 0.35 -4.04 4.61
CA TYR A 258 0.23 -5.17 5.54
C TYR A 258 1.29 -5.17 6.63
N ALA A 259 2.54 -4.76 6.36
CA ALA A 259 3.54 -4.65 7.41
C ALA A 259 3.21 -3.54 8.40
N ALA A 260 2.65 -2.41 7.93
CA ALA A 260 2.15 -1.34 8.79
C ALA A 260 0.99 -1.81 9.67
N LEU A 261 0.03 -2.57 9.11
CA LEU A 261 -1.05 -3.21 9.84
C LEU A 261 -0.52 -4.16 10.93
N ILE A 262 0.42 -5.04 10.59
CA ILE A 262 1.02 -6.01 11.51
C ILE A 262 1.75 -5.30 12.66
N SER A 263 2.44 -4.19 12.40
CA SER A 263 3.20 -3.43 13.41
C SER A 263 2.38 -2.42 14.19
N GLY A 264 1.19 -2.06 13.73
CA GLY A 264 0.37 -0.99 14.30
C GLY A 264 0.87 0.42 13.98
N SER A 265 1.72 0.56 12.96
CA SER A 265 2.14 1.86 12.43
C SER A 265 0.99 2.55 11.71
N SER A 266 1.00 3.88 11.67
CA SER A 266 0.02 4.65 10.90
C SER A 266 0.49 4.88 9.46
N VAL A 267 -0.46 4.95 8.52
CA VAL A 267 -0.19 5.22 7.11
C VAL A 267 -0.91 6.48 6.67
N THR A 268 -0.19 7.41 6.06
CA THR A 268 -0.77 8.59 5.41
C THR A 268 -0.71 8.40 3.90
N PHE A 269 -1.83 8.57 3.21
CA PHE A 269 -1.88 8.50 1.76
C PHE A 269 -1.49 9.83 1.14
N ASN A 270 -0.49 9.79 0.27
CA ASN A 270 -0.02 10.97 -0.46
C ASN A 270 -1.10 11.52 -1.40
N ARG A 271 -1.25 12.85 -1.46
CA ARG A 271 -2.23 13.53 -2.33
C ARG A 271 -1.99 13.25 -3.82
N SER A 272 -0.75 13.25 -4.23
CA SER A 272 -0.29 12.90 -5.58
C SER A 272 1.24 12.92 -5.65
N ILE A 273 1.82 12.27 -6.66
CA ILE A 273 3.28 12.31 -6.90
C ILE A 273 3.82 13.75 -7.07
N ARG A 274 3.00 14.66 -7.57
CA ARG A 274 3.38 16.09 -7.73
C ARG A 274 3.47 16.80 -6.36
N LYS A 275 2.65 16.38 -5.40
CA LYS A 275 2.58 16.95 -4.05
C LYS A 275 3.51 16.23 -3.05
N LEU A 276 4.25 15.22 -3.49
CA LEU A 276 5.08 14.40 -2.60
C LEU A 276 6.04 15.23 -1.73
N SER A 277 6.68 16.25 -2.30
CA SER A 277 7.61 17.11 -1.55
C SER A 277 6.90 17.96 -0.47
N GLU A 278 5.69 18.44 -0.77
CA GLU A 278 4.86 19.19 0.19
C GLU A 278 4.39 18.25 1.31
N ASP A 279 3.88 17.08 0.94
CA ASP A 279 3.38 16.08 1.88
C ASP A 279 4.48 15.56 2.80
N LEU A 280 5.72 15.41 2.31
CA LEU A 280 6.88 15.04 3.15
C LEU A 280 7.14 16.07 4.25
N LEU A 281 7.03 17.36 3.94
CA LEU A 281 7.24 18.45 4.90
C LEU A 281 6.09 18.56 5.91
N GLU A 282 4.87 18.29 5.48
CA GLU A 282 3.66 18.42 6.28
C GLU A 282 3.46 17.20 7.18
N VAL A 283 3.50 16.00 6.63
CA VAL A 283 3.28 14.72 7.31
C VAL A 283 4.47 14.34 8.18
N LYS A 284 5.69 14.66 7.74
CA LYS A 284 6.97 14.27 8.41
C LYS A 284 7.00 12.77 8.72
N PRO A 285 6.91 11.90 7.69
CA PRO A 285 6.93 10.47 7.91
C PRO A 285 8.25 10.00 8.53
N THR A 286 8.20 8.93 9.32
CA THR A 286 9.41 8.28 9.85
C THR A 286 9.92 7.20 8.91
N VAL A 287 9.03 6.66 8.05
CA VAL A 287 9.33 5.61 7.08
C VAL A 287 8.66 5.94 5.74
N MET A 288 9.37 5.69 4.67
CA MET A 288 8.86 5.80 3.31
C MET A 288 9.41 4.66 2.45
N ILE A 289 8.49 3.95 1.79
CA ILE A 289 8.87 2.93 0.82
C ILE A 289 9.03 3.62 -0.53
N SER A 290 10.16 3.41 -1.17
CA SER A 290 10.48 4.10 -2.42
C SER A 290 11.15 3.18 -3.44
N VAL A 291 11.16 3.62 -4.69
CA VAL A 291 11.81 2.95 -5.80
C VAL A 291 12.92 3.83 -6.39
N PRO A 292 13.96 3.27 -7.06
CA PRO A 292 15.11 4.02 -7.56
C PRO A 292 14.74 5.26 -8.37
N ARG A 293 13.71 5.21 -9.20
CA ARG A 293 13.25 6.33 -10.02
C ARG A 293 12.86 7.58 -9.23
N ILE A 294 12.37 7.43 -8.01
CA ILE A 294 12.01 8.59 -7.16
C ILE A 294 13.28 9.28 -6.67
N PHE A 295 14.29 8.51 -6.25
CA PHE A 295 15.59 9.08 -5.86
C PHE A 295 16.26 9.79 -7.04
N GLU A 296 16.25 9.21 -8.24
CA GLU A 296 16.76 9.84 -9.46
C GLU A 296 16.03 11.16 -9.78
N ARG A 297 14.70 11.16 -9.64
CA ARG A 297 13.89 12.37 -9.88
C ARG A 297 14.22 13.47 -8.87
N ILE A 298 14.28 13.14 -7.58
CA ILE A 298 14.64 14.10 -6.53
C ILE A 298 16.05 14.62 -6.76
N HIS A 299 17.01 13.75 -7.04
CA HIS A 299 18.37 14.12 -7.37
C HIS A 299 18.41 15.12 -8.53
N ASN A 300 17.76 14.80 -9.65
CA ASN A 300 17.73 15.64 -10.83
C ASN A 300 17.09 17.00 -10.55
N GLN A 301 16.00 17.05 -9.77
CA GLN A 301 15.37 18.31 -9.35
C GLN A 301 16.32 19.18 -8.51
N ILE A 302 17.01 18.57 -7.53
CA ILE A 302 17.99 19.27 -6.70
C ILE A 302 19.12 19.85 -7.57
N TYR A 303 19.70 19.03 -8.44
CA TYR A 303 20.82 19.48 -9.28
C TYR A 303 20.42 20.50 -10.35
N SER A 304 19.23 20.40 -10.92
CA SER A 304 18.69 21.41 -11.83
C SER A 304 18.46 22.73 -11.10
N GLY A 305 17.84 22.71 -9.93
CA GLY A 305 17.68 23.93 -9.13
C GLY A 305 19.01 24.51 -8.63
N LEU A 306 20.02 23.66 -8.39
CA LEU A 306 21.36 24.09 -8.01
C LEU A 306 22.10 24.78 -9.16
N ALA A 307 21.90 24.34 -10.40
CA ALA A 307 22.53 24.95 -11.58
C ALA A 307 22.16 26.42 -11.79
N GLU A 308 20.97 26.82 -11.30
CA GLU A 308 20.48 28.20 -11.36
C GLU A 308 21.00 29.09 -10.22
N LYS A 309 21.71 28.52 -9.24
CA LYS A 309 22.25 29.23 -8.08
C LYS A 309 23.64 29.80 -8.33
N SER A 310 24.06 30.76 -7.49
CA SER A 310 25.42 31.36 -7.57
C SER A 310 26.51 30.32 -7.36
N SER A 311 27.71 30.56 -7.90
CA SER A 311 28.86 29.67 -7.77
C SER A 311 29.21 29.39 -6.30
N VAL A 312 29.00 30.35 -5.39
CA VAL A 312 29.21 30.17 -3.95
C VAL A 312 28.20 29.19 -3.37
N GLN A 313 26.93 29.31 -3.72
CA GLN A 313 25.89 28.38 -3.25
C GLN A 313 26.13 26.96 -3.78
N GLN A 314 26.53 26.82 -5.05
CA GLN A 314 26.90 25.53 -5.63
C GLN A 314 28.11 24.91 -4.91
N TRP A 315 29.12 25.71 -4.59
CA TRP A 315 30.28 25.24 -3.84
C TRP A 315 29.92 24.80 -2.42
N ILE A 316 29.10 25.58 -1.70
CA ILE A 316 28.60 25.21 -0.36
C ILE A 316 27.89 23.89 -0.42
N PHE A 317 26.97 23.71 -1.37
CA PHE A 317 26.21 22.48 -1.51
C PHE A 317 27.11 21.27 -1.78
N ARG A 318 28.03 21.37 -2.76
CA ARG A 318 28.96 20.28 -3.10
C ARG A 318 29.88 19.93 -1.91
N THR A 319 30.32 20.93 -1.16
CA THR A 319 31.14 20.72 0.04
C THR A 319 30.35 20.01 1.14
N ALA A 320 29.08 20.39 1.32
CA ALA A 320 28.19 19.71 2.27
C ALA A 320 28.00 18.25 1.92
N ILE A 321 27.78 17.92 0.64
CA ILE A 321 27.67 16.53 0.17
C ILE A 321 28.98 15.74 0.42
N ASP A 322 30.14 16.30 0.09
CA ASP A 322 31.44 15.63 0.34
C ASP A 322 31.65 15.33 1.84
N ILE A 323 31.33 16.30 2.70
CA ILE A 323 31.44 16.12 4.17
C ILE A 323 30.43 15.09 4.68
N GLY A 324 29.18 15.15 4.21
CA GLY A 324 28.12 14.20 4.58
C GLY A 324 28.48 12.77 4.18
N TRP A 325 29.01 12.58 2.96
CA TRP A 325 29.47 11.29 2.49
C TRP A 325 30.62 10.72 3.32
N ARG A 326 31.66 11.53 3.60
CA ARG A 326 32.78 11.13 4.45
C ARG A 326 32.34 10.77 5.87
N ARG A 327 31.36 11.49 6.43
CA ARG A 327 30.76 11.18 7.73
C ARG A 327 30.09 9.81 7.71
N PHE A 328 29.31 9.55 6.66
CA PHE A 328 28.65 8.26 6.47
C PHE A 328 29.68 7.12 6.37
N GLU A 329 30.69 7.24 5.51
CA GLU A 329 31.75 6.21 5.37
C GLU A 329 32.49 5.95 6.67
N HIS A 330 32.80 7.02 7.42
CA HIS A 330 33.45 6.90 8.73
C HIS A 330 32.56 6.19 9.76
N GLN A 331 31.27 6.52 9.81
CA GLN A 331 30.32 5.86 10.71
C GLN A 331 30.13 4.38 10.39
N GLN A 332 30.26 4.00 9.10
CA GLN A 332 30.21 2.61 8.67
C GLN A 332 31.56 1.87 8.84
N GLY A 333 32.59 2.53 9.35
CA GLY A 333 33.94 1.94 9.49
C GLY A 333 34.66 1.73 8.14
N LEU A 334 34.17 2.30 7.04
CA LEU A 334 34.73 2.15 5.70
C LEU A 334 35.94 3.07 5.46
N GLN A 335 35.98 4.22 6.15
CA GLN A 335 37.04 5.22 6.02
C GLN A 335 37.50 5.74 7.41
N PRO A 336 38.80 6.10 7.57
CA PRO A 336 39.27 6.75 8.79
C PRO A 336 38.64 8.14 8.94
N TRP A 337 38.75 8.67 10.18
CA TRP A 337 38.29 10.03 10.47
C TRP A 337 39.05 11.07 9.60
N HIS A 338 38.29 12.07 9.09
CA HIS A 338 38.83 13.10 8.21
C HIS A 338 38.61 14.50 8.83
N PRO A 339 39.59 15.44 8.78
CA PRO A 339 39.47 16.78 9.39
C PRO A 339 38.28 17.61 8.93
N LYS A 340 37.80 17.41 7.70
CA LYS A 340 36.57 18.08 7.20
C LYS A 340 35.33 17.78 8.04
N LEU A 341 35.33 16.67 8.80
CA LEU A 341 34.21 16.31 9.66
C LEU A 341 33.96 17.29 10.80
N LEU A 342 35.00 18.09 11.20
CA LEU A 342 34.85 19.17 12.15
C LEU A 342 33.82 20.22 11.70
N PHE A 343 33.64 20.38 10.43
CA PHE A 343 32.69 21.35 9.83
C PHE A 343 31.31 20.76 9.56
N ALA A 344 31.09 19.48 9.85
CA ALA A 344 29.82 18.79 9.52
C ALA A 344 28.62 19.51 10.12
N SER A 345 28.66 19.93 11.38
CA SER A 345 27.57 20.64 12.05
C SER A 345 27.18 21.96 11.37
N ILE A 346 28.16 22.66 10.80
CA ILE A 346 27.92 23.93 10.10
C ILE A 346 27.19 23.66 8.78
N PHE A 347 27.66 22.67 8.01
CA PHE A 347 27.04 22.32 6.73
C PHE A 347 25.69 21.63 6.91
N ASP A 348 25.45 20.91 8.00
CA ASP A 348 24.12 20.39 8.34
C ASP A 348 23.10 21.54 8.52
N VAL A 349 23.46 22.62 9.19
CA VAL A 349 22.58 23.79 9.37
C VAL A 349 22.39 24.57 8.06
N LEU A 350 23.45 24.71 7.27
CA LEU A 350 23.40 25.52 6.04
C LEU A 350 22.67 24.83 4.88
N VAL A 351 22.69 23.49 4.84
CA VAL A 351 22.21 22.73 3.68
C VAL A 351 21.22 21.62 4.09
N ALA A 352 21.58 20.74 5.00
CA ALA A 352 20.82 19.52 5.27
C ALA A 352 19.52 19.75 6.08
N LYS A 353 19.41 20.85 6.82
CA LYS A 353 18.22 21.22 7.61
C LYS A 353 17.29 22.22 6.89
N LYS A 354 17.60 22.58 5.64
CA LYS A 354 16.75 23.43 4.80
C LYS A 354 16.00 22.57 3.77
#